data_8af7c78a89bfb1e502049ee1fea8155e
#
_entry.id   8af7c78a89bfb1e502049ee1fea8155e
#
_cell.length_a   1.000
_cell.length_b   1.000
_cell.length_c   1.000
_cell.angle_alpha   90.00
_cell.angle_beta   90.00
_cell.angle_gamma   90.00
#
_symmetry.space_group_name_H-M   'P 1'
#
loop_
_entity.id
_entity.type
_entity.pdbx_description
1 polymer ?
#
loop_
_entity_poly.entity_id
_entity_poly.type
_entity_poly.pdbx_seq_one_letter_code
_entity_poly.pdbx_strand_id
1 'polypeptide(L)'
;MQTGDFVNHAGMRANNTMTFYGQEKVAYNAQLCLMNMAVHGLTGRIKSGDEANTFYHDAHNLNGKCDYVMANPPFNVDKVKAESAEAADRLPFGMPAINKNKEVSNANYLWISYFYSYLNDHGRAGFVMPSSATDSSRKDKDIREALIKTGHVDVIISVANNFFYTKSLPCTLWFFDKRKSEELQDKVLFIDARNYYTVVDRTLNEWSDWQLKNLNAIVWLYRGETDEYRELISDYYTALESDDDFASIKDALEKKIQDKQKEAKEAVEAAKRKEKKVVQAKFDEEIAALDEKLTIAKEAIWLTEKFGEGIYADIPGLCKVADRKTILEEKGASLTPGAYVGVAPEEDDGVDFTERMKEIHQELLELQKESNELMNTISKNMEEMGL
;
A
#
# COMPACT_ATOMS: atom_id res chain seq x y z
N MET A 1 -9.87 1.42 11.36
CA MET A 1 -9.47 2.80 11.05
C MET A 1 -8.37 3.18 12.01
N GLN A 2 -7.13 3.23 11.56
CA GLN A 2 -6.01 3.75 12.36
C GLN A 2 -6.06 5.27 12.24
N THR A 3 -6.68 5.94 13.19
CA THR A 3 -6.87 7.38 13.19
C THR A 3 -6.02 8.08 14.26
N GLY A 4 -5.11 7.34 14.90
CA GLY A 4 -4.34 7.82 16.05
C GLY A 4 -3.16 8.74 15.72
N ASP A 5 -2.67 8.71 14.48
CA ASP A 5 -1.37 9.29 14.13
C ASP A 5 -1.44 10.49 13.17
N PHE A 6 -2.58 11.13 13.06
CA PHE A 6 -2.66 12.42 12.37
C PHE A 6 -2.00 13.52 13.22
N VAL A 7 -0.68 13.58 13.13
CA VAL A 7 0.12 14.66 13.71
C VAL A 7 0.43 15.61 12.56
N ASN A 8 0.14 16.92 12.75
CA ASN A 8 0.60 17.92 11.78
C ASN A 8 2.09 18.22 11.98
N HIS A 9 2.71 18.95 11.04
CA HIS A 9 4.13 19.34 11.13
C HIS A 9 4.57 20.04 12.42
N ALA A 10 3.63 20.60 13.18
CA ALA A 10 3.90 21.20 14.49
C ALA A 10 3.82 20.19 15.65
N GLY A 11 3.67 18.90 15.37
CA GLY A 11 3.52 17.87 16.40
C GLY A 11 2.17 17.89 17.12
N MET A 12 1.19 18.69 16.65
CA MET A 12 -0.13 18.76 17.23
C MET A 12 -1.01 17.62 16.69
N ARG A 13 -1.60 16.85 17.59
CA ARG A 13 -2.55 15.80 17.21
C ARG A 13 -3.82 16.41 16.62
N ALA A 14 -4.32 15.88 15.53
CA ALA A 14 -5.55 16.29 14.85
C ALA A 14 -6.81 16.19 15.74
N ASN A 15 -6.75 15.50 16.88
CA ASN A 15 -7.84 15.30 17.82
C ASN A 15 -8.51 16.60 18.28
N ASN A 16 -7.77 17.69 18.34
CA ASN A 16 -8.26 18.98 18.84
C ASN A 16 -8.83 19.89 17.73
N THR A 17 -8.58 19.58 16.46
CA THR A 17 -8.92 20.45 15.32
C THR A 17 -9.83 19.77 14.29
N MET A 18 -10.02 18.45 14.36
CA MET A 18 -10.84 17.70 13.43
C MET A 18 -12.12 17.18 14.10
N THR A 19 -13.23 17.25 13.36
CA THR A 19 -14.48 16.57 13.72
C THR A 19 -14.71 15.42 12.76
N PHE A 20 -14.89 14.22 13.28
CA PHE A 20 -15.09 13.00 12.50
C PHE A 20 -16.57 12.68 12.37
N TYR A 21 -16.97 12.35 11.15
CA TYR A 21 -18.32 11.89 10.84
C TYR A 21 -18.24 10.53 10.17
N GLY A 22 -19.14 9.62 10.51
CA GLY A 22 -19.24 8.33 9.89
C GLY A 22 -20.67 7.83 9.85
N GLN A 23 -20.94 6.96 8.91
CA GLN A 23 -22.19 6.22 8.84
C GLN A 23 -21.93 4.77 8.53
N GLU A 24 -22.62 3.91 9.27
CA GLU A 24 -22.46 2.45 9.20
C GLU A 24 -23.85 1.80 9.33
N LYS A 25 -24.22 0.98 8.37
CA LYS A 25 -25.52 0.31 8.37
C LYS A 25 -25.67 -0.63 9.57
N VAL A 26 -24.62 -1.34 9.96
CA VAL A 26 -24.63 -2.33 11.03
C VAL A 26 -24.33 -1.66 12.37
N ALA A 27 -25.29 -1.64 13.27
CA ALA A 27 -25.18 -0.96 14.59
C ALA A 27 -23.97 -1.46 15.41
N TYR A 28 -23.68 -2.76 15.38
CA TYR A 28 -22.53 -3.32 16.07
C TYR A 28 -21.19 -2.75 15.56
N ASN A 29 -21.02 -2.64 14.25
CA ASN A 29 -19.82 -2.03 13.66
C ASN A 29 -19.69 -0.55 14.03
N ALA A 30 -20.81 0.17 14.09
CA ALA A 30 -20.81 1.56 14.54
C ALA A 30 -20.34 1.69 16.00
N GLN A 31 -20.74 0.77 16.87
CA GLN A 31 -20.27 0.72 18.26
C GLN A 31 -18.77 0.42 18.32
N LEU A 32 -18.26 -0.54 17.54
CA LEU A 32 -16.82 -0.82 17.45
C LEU A 32 -16.03 0.39 16.96
N CYS A 33 -16.58 1.13 15.98
CA CYS A 33 -15.98 2.38 15.51
C CYS A 33 -15.89 3.42 16.62
N LEU A 34 -16.96 3.63 17.38
CA LEU A 34 -16.98 4.57 18.51
C LEU A 34 -15.99 4.16 19.62
N MET A 35 -15.89 2.85 19.92
CA MET A 35 -14.90 2.34 20.88
C MET A 35 -13.47 2.60 20.38
N ASN A 36 -13.19 2.33 19.12
CA ASN A 36 -11.88 2.59 18.52
C ASN A 36 -11.53 4.08 18.60
N MET A 37 -12.47 4.96 18.24
CA MET A 37 -12.27 6.41 18.34
C MET A 37 -12.00 6.84 19.79
N ALA A 38 -12.71 6.29 20.77
CA ALA A 38 -12.50 6.60 22.18
C ALA A 38 -11.10 6.19 22.66
N VAL A 39 -10.61 5.01 22.27
CA VAL A 39 -9.26 4.55 22.60
C VAL A 39 -8.19 5.47 22.04
N HIS A 40 -8.40 6.03 20.84
CA HIS A 40 -7.49 6.99 20.22
C HIS A 40 -7.74 8.46 20.62
N GLY A 41 -8.66 8.72 21.57
CA GLY A 41 -8.97 10.08 22.03
C GLY A 41 -9.62 10.96 20.96
N LEU A 42 -10.32 10.35 19.98
CA LEU A 42 -10.98 11.05 18.89
C LEU A 42 -12.46 11.30 19.22
N THR A 43 -12.95 12.48 18.83
CA THR A 43 -14.37 12.81 18.94
C THR A 43 -15.05 12.72 17.58
N GLY A 44 -16.11 11.91 17.48
CA GLY A 44 -16.81 11.75 16.21
C GLY A 44 -18.31 11.46 16.40
N ARG A 45 -19.03 11.65 15.31
CA ARG A 45 -20.48 11.40 15.22
C ARG A 45 -20.70 10.24 14.24
N ILE A 46 -21.01 9.06 14.76
CA ILE A 46 -21.26 7.87 13.95
C ILE A 46 -22.75 7.56 14.00
N LYS A 47 -23.42 7.62 12.85
CA LYS A 47 -24.81 7.18 12.70
C LYS A 47 -24.86 5.72 12.25
N SER A 48 -25.91 5.01 12.69
CA SER A 48 -26.11 3.58 12.36
C SER A 48 -27.56 3.28 12.00
N GLY A 49 -27.76 2.10 11.41
CA GLY A 49 -29.09 1.62 10.98
C GLY A 49 -29.37 1.92 9.52
N ASP A 50 -30.62 1.69 9.10
CA ASP A 50 -31.01 1.82 7.68
C ASP A 50 -30.87 3.26 7.17
N GLU A 51 -31.14 4.26 7.99
CA GLU A 51 -30.95 5.70 7.67
C GLU A 51 -29.46 6.08 7.53
N ALA A 52 -28.56 5.19 7.93
CA ALA A 52 -27.12 5.34 7.74
C ALA A 52 -26.57 4.48 6.59
N ASN A 53 -27.44 3.91 5.77
CA ASN A 53 -27.01 3.23 4.55
C ASN A 53 -26.51 4.25 3.53
N THR A 54 -25.18 4.32 3.36
CA THR A 54 -24.52 5.31 2.50
C THR A 54 -24.97 5.23 1.04
N PHE A 55 -25.45 4.11 0.55
CA PHE A 55 -25.97 4.05 -0.82
C PHE A 55 -27.19 4.95 -1.04
N TYR A 56 -28.01 5.18 0.00
CA TYR A 56 -29.29 5.84 -0.14
C TYR A 56 -29.38 7.16 0.65
N HIS A 57 -28.53 7.34 1.64
CA HIS A 57 -28.65 8.47 2.59
C HIS A 57 -27.31 9.18 2.83
N ASP A 58 -27.35 10.49 2.86
CA ASP A 58 -26.34 11.34 3.50
C ASP A 58 -26.83 11.67 4.90
N ALA A 59 -26.57 10.76 5.84
CA ALA A 59 -27.12 10.82 7.18
C ALA A 59 -26.67 12.06 7.99
N HIS A 60 -25.61 12.73 7.58
CA HIS A 60 -25.08 13.92 8.25
C HIS A 60 -25.23 15.21 7.43
N ASN A 61 -25.77 15.15 6.22
CA ASN A 61 -25.89 16.26 5.27
C ASN A 61 -24.53 16.93 4.98
N LEU A 62 -23.54 16.08 4.61
CA LEU A 62 -22.16 16.49 4.38
C LEU A 62 -21.78 16.64 2.90
N ASN A 63 -22.72 16.48 1.99
CA ASN A 63 -22.48 16.68 0.55
C ASN A 63 -21.84 18.07 0.31
N GLY A 64 -20.67 18.11 -0.32
CA GLY A 64 -19.90 19.33 -0.58
C GLY A 64 -19.28 20.02 0.65
N LYS A 65 -19.15 19.35 1.81
CA LYS A 65 -18.71 20.01 3.05
C LYS A 65 -17.48 19.40 3.71
N CYS A 66 -17.01 18.25 3.24
CA CYS A 66 -15.88 17.57 3.89
C CYS A 66 -14.54 18.11 3.39
N ASP A 67 -13.65 18.42 4.33
CA ASP A 67 -12.25 18.71 4.04
C ASP A 67 -11.49 17.43 3.65
N TYR A 68 -11.83 16.31 4.32
CA TYR A 68 -11.21 15.01 4.08
C TYR A 68 -12.25 13.90 4.02
N VAL A 69 -12.05 12.97 3.10
CA VAL A 69 -12.81 11.71 3.01
C VAL A 69 -11.83 10.55 2.99
N MET A 70 -12.01 9.60 3.91
CA MET A 70 -11.24 8.35 3.94
C MET A 70 -12.19 7.16 3.99
N ALA A 71 -11.95 6.16 3.15
CA ALA A 71 -12.81 4.98 3.09
C ALA A 71 -12.09 3.73 2.57
N ASN A 72 -12.53 2.59 3.09
CA ASN A 72 -12.31 1.27 2.50
C ASN A 72 -13.70 0.63 2.33
N PRO A 73 -14.42 0.94 1.24
CA PRO A 73 -15.78 0.47 1.03
C PRO A 73 -15.80 -1.02 0.68
N PRO A 74 -16.95 -1.70 0.85
CA PRO A 74 -17.11 -3.05 0.33
C PRO A 74 -17.03 -3.04 -1.20
N PHE A 75 -16.22 -3.96 -1.77
CA PHE A 75 -15.97 -4.04 -3.20
C PHE A 75 -17.06 -4.83 -3.93
N ASN A 76 -17.33 -4.42 -5.18
CA ASN A 76 -18.20 -5.15 -6.11
C ASN A 76 -19.61 -5.46 -5.57
N VAL A 77 -20.16 -4.56 -4.75
CA VAL A 77 -21.54 -4.71 -4.28
C VAL A 77 -22.51 -4.60 -5.45
N ASP A 78 -23.42 -5.54 -5.54
CA ASP A 78 -24.49 -5.58 -6.55
C ASP A 78 -25.86 -5.26 -5.93
N LYS A 79 -26.88 -5.16 -6.78
CA LYS A 79 -28.30 -5.00 -6.39
C LYS A 79 -28.61 -3.74 -5.60
N VAL A 80 -27.84 -2.68 -5.77
CA VAL A 80 -28.17 -1.37 -5.21
C VAL A 80 -29.30 -0.77 -6.05
N LYS A 81 -30.39 -0.35 -5.42
CA LYS A 81 -31.55 0.25 -6.10
C LYS A 81 -31.16 1.56 -6.77
N ALA A 82 -31.23 1.61 -8.10
CA ALA A 82 -30.78 2.77 -8.87
C ALA A 82 -31.59 4.03 -8.55
N GLU A 83 -32.94 3.93 -8.49
CA GLU A 83 -33.82 5.04 -8.18
C GLU A 83 -33.51 5.68 -6.81
N SER A 84 -33.25 4.85 -5.79
CA SER A 84 -32.91 5.34 -4.45
C SER A 84 -31.52 5.95 -4.39
N ALA A 85 -30.55 5.44 -5.15
CA ALA A 85 -29.22 6.00 -5.24
C ALA A 85 -29.21 7.34 -6.01
N GLU A 86 -30.03 7.47 -7.04
CA GLU A 86 -30.21 8.70 -7.80
C GLU A 86 -30.88 9.78 -6.96
N ALA A 87 -31.93 9.42 -6.21
CA ALA A 87 -32.65 10.34 -5.32
C ALA A 87 -31.76 10.92 -4.19
N ALA A 88 -30.64 10.28 -3.89
CA ALA A 88 -29.68 10.78 -2.90
C ALA A 88 -28.83 11.96 -3.40
N ASP A 89 -28.94 12.36 -4.67
CA ASP A 89 -28.31 13.54 -5.31
C ASP A 89 -26.80 13.68 -5.05
N ARG A 90 -26.06 12.55 -5.19
CA ARG A 90 -24.60 12.47 -4.96
C ARG A 90 -23.85 11.84 -6.11
N LEU A 91 -24.38 11.95 -7.33
CA LEU A 91 -23.84 11.34 -8.54
C LEU A 91 -23.45 12.42 -9.58
N PRO A 92 -22.40 13.23 -9.28
CA PRO A 92 -22.00 14.35 -10.15
C PRO A 92 -21.57 13.91 -11.55
N PHE A 93 -21.21 12.63 -11.73
CA PHE A 93 -20.75 12.06 -12.99
C PHE A 93 -21.78 11.13 -13.66
N GLY A 94 -22.97 11.02 -13.09
CA GLY A 94 -24.05 10.16 -13.59
C GLY A 94 -24.08 8.78 -12.92
N MET A 95 -25.06 7.98 -13.34
CA MET A 95 -25.36 6.65 -12.80
C MET A 95 -24.50 5.58 -13.48
N PRO A 96 -23.89 4.64 -12.72
CA PRO A 96 -23.28 3.44 -13.27
C PRO A 96 -24.27 2.54 -14.04
N ALA A 97 -23.76 1.46 -14.64
CA ALA A 97 -24.59 0.55 -15.41
C ALA A 97 -25.71 -0.09 -14.56
N ILE A 98 -26.93 -0.04 -15.06
CA ILE A 98 -28.14 -0.57 -14.42
C ILE A 98 -28.58 -1.84 -15.14
N ASN A 99 -28.95 -2.87 -14.38
CA ASN A 99 -29.51 -4.12 -14.89
C ASN A 99 -31.01 -4.00 -15.24
N LYS A 100 -31.58 -5.07 -15.77
CA LYS A 100 -33.02 -5.12 -16.14
C LYS A 100 -33.97 -4.96 -14.94
N ASN A 101 -33.50 -5.22 -13.74
CA ASN A 101 -34.26 -5.08 -12.49
C ASN A 101 -34.16 -3.65 -11.90
N LYS A 102 -33.60 -2.68 -12.63
CA LYS A 102 -33.37 -1.32 -12.18
C LYS A 102 -32.39 -1.25 -10.97
N GLU A 103 -31.44 -2.15 -10.93
CA GLU A 103 -30.40 -2.19 -9.91
C GLU A 103 -29.05 -1.91 -10.53
N VAL A 104 -28.16 -1.25 -9.78
CA VAL A 104 -26.77 -1.04 -10.18
C VAL A 104 -26.05 -2.38 -10.15
N SER A 105 -25.40 -2.72 -11.26
CA SER A 105 -24.74 -4.01 -11.44
C SER A 105 -23.46 -4.16 -10.62
N ASN A 106 -22.76 -3.03 -10.40
CA ASN A 106 -21.57 -2.93 -9.57
C ASN A 106 -21.47 -1.52 -8.98
N ALA A 107 -21.39 -1.43 -7.66
CA ALA A 107 -21.44 -0.17 -6.93
C ALA A 107 -20.08 0.53 -6.77
N ASN A 108 -18.99 0.05 -7.36
CA ASN A 108 -17.69 0.67 -7.20
C ASN A 108 -17.70 2.15 -7.61
N TYR A 109 -18.35 2.49 -8.72
CA TYR A 109 -18.46 3.88 -9.18
C TYR A 109 -19.53 4.71 -8.46
N LEU A 110 -20.43 4.09 -7.69
CA LEU A 110 -21.24 4.82 -6.71
C LEU A 110 -20.34 5.35 -5.58
N TRP A 111 -19.48 4.47 -5.03
CA TRP A 111 -18.51 4.87 -3.99
C TRP A 111 -17.60 6.00 -4.45
N ILE A 112 -16.99 5.87 -5.62
CA ILE A 112 -16.10 6.88 -6.21
C ILE A 112 -16.82 8.22 -6.32
N SER A 113 -18.07 8.22 -6.85
CA SER A 113 -18.90 9.43 -7.00
C SER A 113 -19.27 10.04 -5.65
N TYR A 114 -19.63 9.21 -4.66
CA TYR A 114 -19.99 9.69 -3.32
C TYR A 114 -18.80 10.32 -2.59
N PHE A 115 -17.62 9.69 -2.64
CA PHE A 115 -16.43 10.24 -2.00
C PHE A 115 -16.04 11.59 -2.62
N TYR A 116 -16.19 11.72 -3.92
CA TYR A 116 -15.98 13.00 -4.60
C TYR A 116 -17.05 14.03 -4.22
N SER A 117 -18.32 13.65 -4.15
CA SER A 117 -19.43 14.55 -3.86
C SER A 117 -19.38 15.13 -2.43
N TYR A 118 -18.84 14.39 -1.47
CA TYR A 118 -18.68 14.87 -0.11
C TYR A 118 -17.63 15.98 0.02
N LEU A 119 -16.65 16.06 -0.86
CA LEU A 119 -15.57 17.03 -0.79
C LEU A 119 -16.06 18.46 -1.04
N ASN A 120 -15.66 19.37 -0.16
CA ASN A 120 -15.76 20.81 -0.43
C ASN A 120 -14.77 21.23 -1.54
N ASP A 121 -14.72 22.51 -1.89
CA ASP A 121 -13.91 23.03 -2.99
C ASP A 121 -12.39 22.92 -2.75
N HIS A 122 -11.99 22.59 -1.53
CA HIS A 122 -10.59 22.40 -1.13
C HIS A 122 -10.32 21.01 -0.53
N GLY A 123 -11.28 20.11 -0.67
CA GLY A 123 -11.24 18.81 -0.01
C GLY A 123 -10.31 17.80 -0.70
N ARG A 124 -9.83 16.87 0.10
CA ARG A 124 -9.03 15.70 -0.34
C ARG A 124 -9.72 14.40 0.02
N ALA A 125 -9.64 13.41 -0.86
CA ALA A 125 -10.10 12.06 -0.57
C ALA A 125 -8.97 11.05 -0.74
N GLY A 126 -8.94 10.03 0.12
CA GLY A 126 -8.09 8.85 -0.02
C GLY A 126 -8.92 7.58 0.27
N PHE A 127 -8.99 6.65 -0.67
CA PHE A 127 -9.80 5.46 -0.50
C PHE A 127 -9.27 4.28 -1.28
N VAL A 128 -9.71 3.09 -0.87
CA VAL A 128 -9.29 1.81 -1.47
C VAL A 128 -10.35 1.33 -2.45
N MET A 129 -9.93 0.88 -3.63
CA MET A 129 -10.80 0.26 -4.63
C MET A 129 -10.19 -1.04 -5.16
N PRO A 130 -10.99 -1.98 -5.66
CA PRO A 130 -10.44 -3.15 -6.34
C PRO A 130 -9.71 -2.70 -7.61
N SER A 131 -8.63 -3.37 -7.99
CA SER A 131 -7.86 -3.02 -9.19
C SER A 131 -8.71 -2.97 -10.47
N SER A 132 -9.79 -3.77 -10.54
CA SER A 132 -10.73 -3.74 -11.67
C SER A 132 -11.46 -2.40 -11.86
N ALA A 133 -11.53 -1.55 -10.83
CA ALA A 133 -12.17 -0.24 -10.95
C ALA A 133 -11.36 0.74 -11.81
N THR A 134 -10.06 0.53 -11.97
CA THR A 134 -9.20 1.44 -12.73
C THR A 134 -9.42 1.39 -14.23
N ASP A 135 -10.03 0.30 -14.73
CA ASP A 135 -10.21 0.07 -16.17
C ASP A 135 -11.58 -0.53 -16.53
N SER A 136 -12.60 -0.30 -15.69
CA SER A 136 -13.98 -0.71 -15.99
C SER A 136 -14.48 -0.06 -17.27
N SER A 137 -15.28 -0.82 -18.04
CA SER A 137 -15.80 -0.41 -19.34
C SER A 137 -17.21 0.17 -19.27
N ARG A 138 -17.77 0.59 -20.41
CA ARG A 138 -19.15 1.08 -20.58
C ARG A 138 -19.43 2.33 -19.72
N LYS A 139 -20.54 2.35 -19.00
CA LYS A 139 -20.98 3.48 -18.17
C LYS A 139 -19.99 3.87 -17.08
N ASP A 140 -19.27 2.92 -16.53
CA ASP A 140 -18.22 3.18 -15.56
C ASP A 140 -17.04 3.96 -16.19
N LYS A 141 -16.75 3.67 -17.47
CA LYS A 141 -15.77 4.45 -18.25
C LYS A 141 -16.25 5.89 -18.43
N ASP A 142 -17.53 6.11 -18.77
CA ASP A 142 -18.08 7.47 -18.95
C ASP A 142 -17.92 8.30 -17.66
N ILE A 143 -18.20 7.70 -16.49
CA ILE A 143 -18.04 8.32 -15.18
C ILE A 143 -16.55 8.63 -14.91
N ARG A 144 -15.67 7.70 -15.21
CA ARG A 144 -14.22 7.87 -15.04
C ARG A 144 -13.68 8.98 -15.93
N GLU A 145 -14.11 9.04 -17.19
CA GLU A 145 -13.74 10.16 -18.08
C GLU A 145 -14.21 11.51 -17.54
N ALA A 146 -15.46 11.59 -17.05
CA ALA A 146 -15.97 12.81 -16.45
C ALA A 146 -15.18 13.22 -15.20
N LEU A 147 -14.83 12.26 -14.35
CA LEU A 147 -13.99 12.47 -13.17
C LEU A 147 -12.59 12.97 -13.56
N ILE A 148 -11.92 12.34 -14.52
CA ILE A 148 -10.59 12.75 -14.98
C ILE A 148 -10.62 14.18 -15.54
N LYS A 149 -11.68 14.54 -16.28
CA LYS A 149 -11.87 15.88 -16.83
C LYS A 149 -11.96 16.98 -15.77
N THR A 150 -12.33 16.65 -14.53
CA THR A 150 -12.31 17.64 -13.44
C THR A 150 -10.92 18.13 -13.06
N GLY A 151 -9.87 17.36 -13.36
CA GLY A 151 -8.50 17.66 -12.92
C GLY A 151 -8.22 17.32 -11.45
N HIS A 152 -9.18 16.72 -10.74
CA HIS A 152 -9.06 16.46 -9.30
C HIS A 152 -8.54 15.06 -8.95
N VAL A 153 -8.36 14.15 -9.92
CA VAL A 153 -7.62 12.91 -9.69
C VAL A 153 -6.15 13.29 -9.52
N ASP A 154 -5.56 12.91 -8.39
CA ASP A 154 -4.22 13.35 -8.01
C ASP A 154 -3.19 12.22 -8.10
N VAL A 155 -3.42 11.15 -7.33
CA VAL A 155 -2.50 10.00 -7.28
C VAL A 155 -3.31 8.71 -7.35
N ILE A 156 -2.79 7.72 -8.09
CA ILE A 156 -3.30 6.33 -8.11
C ILE A 156 -2.14 5.40 -7.82
N ILE A 157 -2.28 4.54 -6.81
CA ILE A 157 -1.25 3.58 -6.40
C ILE A 157 -1.77 2.16 -6.56
N SER A 158 -1.07 1.32 -7.32
CA SER A 158 -1.33 -0.13 -7.35
C SER A 158 -0.69 -0.83 -6.17
N VAL A 159 -1.46 -1.69 -5.50
CA VAL A 159 -1.05 -2.47 -4.34
C VAL A 159 -1.09 -3.96 -4.68
N ALA A 160 -0.12 -4.73 -4.21
CA ALA A 160 -0.03 -6.17 -4.41
C ALA A 160 -1.17 -6.93 -3.73
N ASN A 161 -1.22 -8.23 -3.97
CA ASN A 161 -2.07 -9.15 -3.22
C ASN A 161 -1.64 -9.23 -1.75
N ASN A 162 -2.49 -9.81 -0.91
CA ASN A 162 -2.18 -10.15 0.49
C ASN A 162 -1.94 -8.94 1.42
N PHE A 163 -2.48 -7.76 1.10
CA PHE A 163 -2.50 -6.62 2.03
C PHE A 163 -3.73 -6.60 2.96
N PHE A 164 -4.59 -7.61 2.87
CA PHE A 164 -5.74 -7.79 3.74
C PHE A 164 -5.62 -9.10 4.52
N TYR A 165 -5.90 -9.09 5.81
CA TYR A 165 -5.83 -10.29 6.67
C TYR A 165 -6.70 -11.45 6.20
N THR A 166 -7.82 -11.18 5.52
CA THR A 166 -8.83 -12.19 5.19
C THR A 166 -9.04 -12.39 3.69
N LYS A 167 -8.39 -11.61 2.84
CA LYS A 167 -8.59 -11.62 1.39
C LYS A 167 -7.28 -11.44 0.64
N SER A 168 -7.05 -12.30 -0.33
CA SER A 168 -5.93 -12.17 -1.27
C SER A 168 -6.44 -11.58 -2.59
N LEU A 169 -6.56 -10.25 -2.65
CA LEU A 169 -6.94 -9.56 -3.87
C LEU A 169 -6.12 -8.27 -4.04
N PRO A 170 -5.74 -7.93 -5.27
CA PRO A 170 -5.05 -6.68 -5.54
C PRO A 170 -6.01 -5.51 -5.43
N CYS A 171 -5.52 -4.40 -4.93
CA CYS A 171 -6.29 -3.18 -4.85
C CYS A 171 -5.51 -1.97 -5.38
N THR A 172 -6.20 -0.86 -5.47
CA THR A 172 -5.61 0.44 -5.80
C THR A 172 -6.04 1.48 -4.78
N LEU A 173 -5.12 2.36 -4.44
CA LEU A 173 -5.41 3.54 -3.64
C LEU A 173 -5.69 4.69 -4.60
N TRP A 174 -6.79 5.37 -4.37
CA TRP A 174 -7.24 6.51 -5.15
C TRP A 174 -7.18 7.76 -4.30
N PHE A 175 -6.55 8.80 -4.82
CA PHE A 175 -6.48 10.08 -4.14
C PHE A 175 -7.05 11.18 -5.03
N PHE A 176 -7.95 11.97 -4.45
CA PHE A 176 -8.50 13.19 -5.05
C PHE A 176 -7.98 14.39 -4.29
N ASP A 177 -7.66 15.44 -4.99
CA ASP A 177 -7.30 16.74 -4.42
C ASP A 177 -7.95 17.86 -5.23
N LYS A 178 -8.90 18.57 -4.62
CA LYS A 178 -9.53 19.75 -5.23
C LYS A 178 -8.69 21.01 -5.06
N ARG A 179 -7.56 20.96 -4.34
CA ARG A 179 -6.61 22.05 -4.14
C ARG A 179 -5.37 21.96 -5.00
N LYS A 180 -5.35 21.09 -6.00
CA LYS A 180 -4.19 21.00 -6.90
C LYS A 180 -3.83 22.35 -7.46
N SER A 181 -2.52 22.66 -7.49
CA SER A 181 -2.01 23.86 -8.17
C SER A 181 -2.36 23.81 -9.67
N GLU A 182 -2.42 24.96 -10.33
CA GLU A 182 -2.71 25.03 -11.77
C GLU A 182 -1.78 24.15 -12.60
N GLU A 183 -0.51 24.05 -12.20
CA GLU A 183 0.50 23.23 -12.87
C GLU A 183 0.25 21.72 -12.76
N LEU A 184 -0.45 21.29 -11.70
CA LEU A 184 -0.76 19.87 -11.43
C LEU A 184 -2.17 19.48 -11.86
N GLN A 185 -3.08 20.43 -12.12
CA GLN A 185 -4.47 20.11 -12.48
C GLN A 185 -4.59 19.23 -13.72
N ASP A 186 -3.65 19.36 -14.65
CA ASP A 186 -3.61 18.52 -15.87
C ASP A 186 -2.84 17.23 -15.71
N LYS A 187 -2.34 16.91 -14.53
CA LYS A 187 -1.43 15.78 -14.28
C LYS A 187 -2.01 14.81 -13.26
N VAL A 188 -1.70 13.52 -13.41
CA VAL A 188 -1.97 12.46 -12.45
C VAL A 188 -0.70 11.68 -12.21
N LEU A 189 -0.35 11.45 -10.95
CA LEU A 189 0.76 10.58 -10.57
C LEU A 189 0.27 9.14 -10.47
N PHE A 190 0.93 8.25 -11.19
CA PHE A 190 0.74 6.80 -11.10
C PHE A 190 1.93 6.16 -10.40
N ILE A 191 1.66 5.34 -9.38
CA ILE A 191 2.69 4.56 -8.65
C ILE A 191 2.30 3.08 -8.71
N ASP A 192 3.24 2.25 -9.12
CA ASP A 192 3.10 0.80 -9.07
C ASP A 192 3.93 0.22 -7.92
N ALA A 193 3.28 0.06 -6.78
CA ALA A 193 3.91 -0.47 -5.56
C ALA A 193 3.72 -1.99 -5.40
N ARG A 194 3.32 -2.71 -6.48
CA ARG A 194 3.07 -4.16 -6.41
C ARG A 194 4.31 -4.99 -6.13
N ASN A 195 5.50 -4.45 -6.38
CA ASN A 195 6.78 -5.10 -6.10
C ASN A 195 7.56 -4.42 -4.97
N TYR A 196 6.92 -3.50 -4.24
CA TYR A 196 7.56 -2.74 -3.17
C TYR A 196 6.76 -2.92 -1.88
N TYR A 197 7.14 -3.90 -1.08
CA TYR A 197 6.51 -4.26 0.19
C TYR A 197 7.39 -5.25 0.97
N THR A 198 7.03 -5.48 2.23
CA THR A 198 7.64 -6.50 3.09
C THR A 198 6.69 -7.70 3.21
N VAL A 199 7.21 -8.91 3.05
CA VAL A 199 6.48 -10.16 3.28
C VAL A 199 6.54 -10.48 4.77
N VAL A 200 5.40 -10.41 5.45
CA VAL A 200 5.29 -10.77 6.87
C VAL A 200 5.15 -12.27 7.03
N ASP A 201 4.26 -12.87 6.23
CA ASP A 201 4.09 -14.32 6.14
C ASP A 201 3.55 -14.74 4.75
N ARG A 202 3.23 -16.02 4.58
CA ARG A 202 2.73 -16.56 3.30
C ARG A 202 1.44 -15.91 2.80
N THR A 203 0.70 -15.26 3.67
CA THR A 203 -0.65 -14.73 3.41
C THR A 203 -0.77 -13.23 3.65
N LEU A 204 0.27 -12.60 4.19
CA LEU A 204 0.27 -11.19 4.56
C LEU A 204 1.52 -10.46 4.08
N ASN A 205 1.28 -9.42 3.31
CA ASN A 205 2.25 -8.39 2.94
C ASN A 205 1.88 -7.09 3.63
N GLU A 206 2.89 -6.28 3.94
CA GLU A 206 2.67 -4.94 4.47
C GLU A 206 3.75 -3.97 3.97
N TRP A 207 3.49 -2.69 4.12
CA TRP A 207 4.52 -1.68 4.03
C TRP A 207 5.06 -1.38 5.42
N SER A 208 6.38 -1.42 5.57
CA SER A 208 7.04 -0.87 6.77
C SER A 208 6.81 0.64 6.83
N ASP A 209 7.03 1.23 8.00
CA ASP A 209 6.92 2.68 8.18
C ASP A 209 7.86 3.43 7.20
N TRP A 210 9.05 2.90 6.97
CA TRP A 210 10.01 3.50 6.04
C TRP A 210 9.56 3.35 4.58
N GLN A 211 8.96 2.23 4.20
CA GLN A 211 8.38 2.05 2.88
C GLN A 211 7.20 3.00 2.64
N LEU A 212 6.36 3.22 3.65
CA LEU A 212 5.29 4.22 3.58
C LEU A 212 5.83 5.64 3.44
N LYS A 213 6.88 5.99 4.21
CA LYS A 213 7.56 7.28 4.08
C LYS A 213 8.15 7.47 2.67
N ASN A 214 8.76 6.42 2.09
CA ASN A 214 9.29 6.46 0.73
C ASN A 214 8.20 6.65 -0.33
N LEU A 215 7.06 5.98 -0.21
CA LEU A 215 5.92 6.21 -1.10
C LEU A 215 5.38 7.64 -0.98
N ASN A 216 5.33 8.18 0.24
CA ASN A 216 4.96 9.58 0.47
C ASN A 216 5.98 10.55 -0.14
N ALA A 217 7.28 10.22 -0.08
CA ALA A 217 8.33 11.03 -0.69
C ALA A 217 8.15 11.19 -2.20
N ILE A 218 7.72 10.15 -2.91
CA ILE A 218 7.38 10.24 -4.34
C ILE A 218 6.26 11.28 -4.57
N VAL A 219 5.24 11.28 -3.71
CA VAL A 219 4.11 12.22 -3.80
C VAL A 219 4.54 13.65 -3.46
N TRP A 220 5.38 13.84 -2.44
CA TRP A 220 5.94 15.15 -2.09
C TRP A 220 6.76 15.74 -3.24
N LEU A 221 7.66 14.93 -3.81
CA LEU A 221 8.47 15.37 -4.96
C LEU A 221 7.62 15.72 -6.17
N TYR A 222 6.58 14.93 -6.47
CA TYR A 222 5.60 15.25 -7.51
C TYR A 222 4.91 16.60 -7.29
N ARG A 223 4.62 16.95 -6.01
CA ARG A 223 4.00 18.21 -5.62
C ARG A 223 4.98 19.37 -5.48
N GLY A 224 6.29 19.11 -5.59
CA GLY A 224 7.34 20.11 -5.36
C GLY A 224 7.61 20.40 -3.88
N GLU A 225 7.10 19.54 -2.98
CA GLU A 225 7.28 19.63 -1.52
C GLU A 225 8.67 19.04 -1.14
N THR A 226 9.75 19.67 -1.59
CA THR A 226 11.14 19.17 -1.43
C THR A 226 11.66 19.23 -0.02
N ASP A 227 11.11 20.10 0.82
CA ASP A 227 11.55 20.20 2.22
C ASP A 227 11.14 18.97 3.02
N GLU A 228 9.97 18.39 2.76
CA GLU A 228 9.50 17.13 3.33
C GLU A 228 10.43 15.95 2.98
N TYR A 229 10.90 15.94 1.74
CA TYR A 229 11.90 14.94 1.31
C TYR A 229 13.22 15.08 2.07
N ARG A 230 13.71 16.31 2.25
CA ARG A 230 14.95 16.57 3.00
C ARG A 230 14.81 16.22 4.48
N GLU A 231 13.64 16.47 5.07
CA GLU A 231 13.32 16.05 6.44
C GLU A 231 13.37 14.52 6.55
N LEU A 232 12.79 13.78 5.61
CA LEU A 232 12.89 12.32 5.57
C LEU A 232 14.33 11.82 5.47
N ILE A 233 15.19 12.46 4.66
CA ILE A 233 16.62 12.11 4.59
C ILE A 233 17.30 12.35 5.95
N SER A 234 16.99 13.43 6.64
CA SER A 234 17.49 13.70 7.99
C SER A 234 16.98 12.67 9.00
N ASP A 235 15.73 12.23 8.88
CA ASP A 235 15.17 11.14 9.70
C ASP A 235 15.95 9.84 9.53
N TYR A 236 16.36 9.51 8.29
CA TYR A 236 17.21 8.33 8.02
C TYR A 236 18.54 8.40 8.74
N TYR A 237 19.26 9.51 8.64
CA TYR A 237 20.53 9.70 9.35
C TYR A 237 20.35 9.61 10.87
N THR A 238 19.28 10.19 11.39
CA THR A 238 18.93 10.13 12.81
C THR A 238 18.67 8.69 13.28
N ALA A 239 17.89 7.92 12.51
CA ALA A 239 17.57 6.54 12.84
C ALA A 239 18.78 5.59 12.73
N LEU A 240 19.71 5.89 11.82
CA LEU A 240 20.95 5.12 11.63
C LEU A 240 22.07 5.54 12.60
N GLU A 241 21.90 6.68 13.28
CA GLU A 241 22.91 7.24 14.22
C GLU A 241 24.29 7.42 13.56
N SER A 242 24.32 7.84 12.28
CA SER A 242 25.53 8.04 11.50
C SER A 242 25.31 9.11 10.43
N ASP A 243 26.37 9.87 10.15
CA ASP A 243 26.42 10.89 9.10
C ASP A 243 27.21 10.41 7.85
N ASP A 244 27.62 9.13 7.82
CA ASP A 244 28.28 8.52 6.66
C ASP A 244 27.27 8.32 5.52
N ASP A 245 27.76 8.09 4.30
CA ASP A 245 26.88 7.75 3.19
C ASP A 245 26.16 6.41 3.43
N PHE A 246 24.93 6.29 2.95
CA PHE A 246 24.07 5.14 3.22
C PHE A 246 24.66 3.80 2.74
N ALA A 247 25.44 3.79 1.66
CA ALA A 247 26.09 2.58 1.17
C ALA A 247 27.19 2.12 2.14
N SER A 248 28.01 3.04 2.62
CA SER A 248 29.04 2.75 3.65
C SER A 248 28.41 2.26 4.96
N ILE A 249 27.30 2.87 5.39
CA ILE A 249 26.55 2.42 6.58
C ILE A 249 26.04 0.99 6.38
N LYS A 250 25.43 0.69 5.22
CA LYS A 250 24.93 -0.64 4.87
C LYS A 250 26.06 -1.67 4.95
N ASP A 251 27.20 -1.42 4.29
CA ASP A 251 28.33 -2.34 4.25
C ASP A 251 28.92 -2.59 5.64
N ALA A 252 29.00 -1.55 6.47
CA ALA A 252 29.44 -1.66 7.87
C ALA A 252 28.47 -2.49 8.72
N LEU A 253 27.16 -2.35 8.51
CA LEU A 253 26.14 -3.12 9.21
C LEU A 253 26.16 -4.60 8.77
N GLU A 254 26.26 -4.89 7.49
CA GLU A 254 26.37 -6.26 6.97
C GLU A 254 27.59 -6.98 7.56
N LYS A 255 28.73 -6.30 7.63
CA LYS A 255 29.92 -6.84 8.27
C LYS A 255 29.72 -7.09 9.78
N LYS A 256 29.12 -6.15 10.50
CA LYS A 256 28.84 -6.32 11.94
C LYS A 256 27.89 -7.51 12.19
N ILE A 257 26.89 -7.71 11.34
CA ILE A 257 25.96 -8.85 11.43
C ILE A 257 26.72 -10.16 11.24
N GLN A 258 27.58 -10.26 10.22
CA GLN A 258 28.40 -11.45 9.97
C GLN A 258 29.33 -11.77 11.15
N ASP A 259 30.01 -10.76 11.69
CA ASP A 259 30.86 -10.91 12.84
C ASP A 259 30.08 -11.38 14.07
N LYS A 260 28.91 -10.79 14.33
CA LYS A 260 28.02 -11.21 15.43
C LYS A 260 27.47 -12.62 15.27
N GLN A 261 27.13 -13.03 14.07
CA GLN A 261 26.70 -14.41 13.79
C GLN A 261 27.82 -15.42 14.06
N LYS A 262 29.07 -15.06 13.76
CA LYS A 262 30.23 -15.88 14.06
C LYS A 262 30.48 -15.97 15.58
N GLU A 263 30.45 -14.82 16.27
CA GLU A 263 30.57 -14.76 17.73
C GLU A 263 29.47 -15.60 18.42
N ALA A 264 28.22 -15.54 17.91
CA ALA A 264 27.11 -16.30 18.42
C ALA A 264 27.35 -17.81 18.33
N LYS A 265 27.84 -18.30 17.17
CA LYS A 265 28.15 -19.72 16.97
C LYS A 265 29.23 -20.18 17.99
N GLU A 266 30.33 -19.45 18.10
CA GLU A 266 31.42 -19.78 19.02
C GLU A 266 30.95 -19.76 20.49
N ALA A 267 30.15 -18.76 20.88
CA ALA A 267 29.62 -18.65 22.24
C ALA A 267 28.62 -19.76 22.59
N VAL A 268 27.74 -20.13 21.65
CA VAL A 268 26.76 -21.21 21.85
C VAL A 268 27.46 -22.58 21.91
N GLU A 269 28.49 -22.80 21.12
CA GLU A 269 29.30 -24.03 21.18
C GLU A 269 30.02 -24.17 22.55
N ALA A 270 30.59 -23.09 23.06
CA ALA A 270 31.29 -23.05 24.37
C ALA A 270 30.35 -23.12 25.58
N ALA A 271 29.07 -22.76 25.42
CA ALA A 271 28.11 -22.70 26.52
C ALA A 271 27.63 -24.09 26.98
N LYS A 272 27.37 -24.21 28.31
CA LYS A 272 26.77 -25.41 28.87
C LYS A 272 25.34 -25.64 28.30
N ARG A 273 24.96 -26.93 28.18
CA ARG A 273 23.68 -27.34 27.57
C ARG A 273 22.45 -26.55 28.06
N LYS A 274 22.41 -26.18 29.36
CA LYS A 274 21.29 -25.43 29.95
C LYS A 274 21.33 -23.93 29.61
N GLU A 275 22.47 -23.39 29.26
CA GLU A 275 22.71 -21.96 29.00
C GLU A 275 22.64 -21.61 27.52
N LYS A 276 22.76 -22.61 26.62
CA LYS A 276 22.80 -22.41 25.16
C LYS A 276 21.64 -21.58 24.62
N LYS A 277 20.41 -21.84 25.10
CA LYS A 277 19.20 -21.10 24.67
C LYS A 277 19.24 -19.63 25.09
N VAL A 278 19.76 -19.33 26.28
CA VAL A 278 19.85 -17.96 26.80
C VAL A 278 20.93 -17.18 26.04
N VAL A 279 22.08 -17.82 25.78
CA VAL A 279 23.16 -17.23 25.00
C VAL A 279 22.68 -16.96 23.58
N GLN A 280 22.03 -17.92 22.92
CA GLN A 280 21.49 -17.75 21.59
C GLN A 280 20.50 -16.57 21.54
N ALA A 281 19.51 -16.54 22.45
CA ALA A 281 18.49 -15.49 22.48
C ALA A 281 19.08 -14.08 22.61
N LYS A 282 20.18 -13.93 23.39
CA LYS A 282 20.87 -12.64 23.51
C LYS A 282 21.48 -12.19 22.18
N PHE A 283 22.17 -13.09 21.48
CA PHE A 283 22.75 -12.77 20.17
C PHE A 283 21.66 -12.52 19.12
N ASP A 284 20.57 -13.29 19.16
CA ASP A 284 19.43 -13.09 18.26
C ASP A 284 18.82 -11.70 18.42
N GLU A 285 18.72 -11.17 19.65
CA GLU A 285 18.25 -9.82 19.93
C GLU A 285 19.23 -8.76 19.39
N GLU A 286 20.55 -8.93 19.60
CA GLU A 286 21.57 -8.02 19.09
C GLU A 286 21.62 -8.03 17.54
N ILE A 287 21.48 -9.20 16.91
CA ILE A 287 21.45 -9.34 15.46
C ILE A 287 20.16 -8.71 14.90
N ALA A 288 19.01 -8.95 15.52
CA ALA A 288 17.73 -8.37 15.10
C ALA A 288 17.76 -6.84 15.09
N ALA A 289 18.39 -6.21 16.09
CA ALA A 289 18.56 -4.76 16.12
C ALA A 289 19.48 -4.23 15.00
N LEU A 290 20.51 -5.00 14.62
CA LEU A 290 21.36 -4.66 13.47
C LEU A 290 20.63 -4.86 12.14
N ASP A 291 19.83 -5.92 12.01
CA ASP A 291 19.02 -6.20 10.82
C ASP A 291 17.94 -5.12 10.60
N GLU A 292 17.35 -4.60 11.68
CA GLU A 292 16.43 -3.45 11.61
C GLU A 292 17.15 -2.22 11.03
N LYS A 293 18.33 -1.85 11.56
CA LYS A 293 19.12 -0.75 11.01
C LYS A 293 19.55 -1.01 9.56
N LEU A 294 19.91 -2.23 9.22
CA LEU A 294 20.25 -2.60 7.84
C LEU A 294 19.05 -2.42 6.89
N THR A 295 17.85 -2.76 7.34
CA THR A 295 16.63 -2.53 6.57
C THR A 295 16.40 -1.03 6.35
N ILE A 296 16.56 -0.19 7.38
CA ILE A 296 16.47 1.27 7.28
C ILE A 296 17.48 1.80 6.25
N ALA A 297 18.74 1.36 6.31
CA ALA A 297 19.77 1.78 5.37
C ALA A 297 19.43 1.39 3.91
N LYS A 298 18.89 0.18 3.70
CA LYS A 298 18.45 -0.27 2.38
C LYS A 298 17.31 0.57 1.83
N GLU A 299 16.34 0.96 2.67
CA GLU A 299 15.23 1.83 2.26
C GLU A 299 15.71 3.26 1.94
N ALA A 300 16.69 3.78 2.67
CA ALA A 300 17.32 5.06 2.37
C ALA A 300 18.06 5.04 1.02
N ILE A 301 18.82 3.98 0.76
CA ILE A 301 19.52 3.77 -0.53
C ILE A 301 18.48 3.69 -1.65
N TRP A 302 17.43 2.87 -1.48
CA TRP A 302 16.38 2.71 -2.48
C TRP A 302 15.76 4.06 -2.90
N LEU A 303 15.53 4.96 -1.92
CA LEU A 303 14.96 6.28 -2.18
C LEU A 303 15.96 7.21 -2.88
N THR A 304 17.19 7.28 -2.35
CA THR A 304 18.21 8.22 -2.85
C THR A 304 18.79 7.82 -4.20
N GLU A 305 18.88 6.54 -4.53
CA GLU A 305 19.25 6.07 -5.88
C GLU A 305 18.26 6.51 -6.95
N LYS A 306 16.97 6.64 -6.59
CA LYS A 306 15.91 7.01 -7.54
C LYS A 306 15.73 8.51 -7.70
N PHE A 307 15.85 9.25 -6.59
CA PHE A 307 15.47 10.67 -6.56
C PHE A 307 16.60 11.62 -6.15
N GLY A 308 17.79 11.08 -5.86
CA GLY A 308 18.98 11.88 -5.59
C GLY A 308 18.76 12.93 -4.50
N GLU A 309 18.97 14.18 -4.86
CA GLU A 309 18.82 15.32 -3.95
C GLU A 309 17.37 15.85 -3.83
N GLY A 310 16.38 15.05 -4.23
CA GLY A 310 14.98 15.40 -4.09
C GLY A 310 14.38 16.09 -5.31
N ILE A 311 14.67 15.57 -6.50
CA ILE A 311 14.04 16.01 -7.75
C ILE A 311 13.16 14.89 -8.26
N TYR A 312 11.88 15.18 -8.51
CA TYR A 312 10.98 14.20 -9.11
C TYR A 312 11.45 13.80 -10.52
N ALA A 313 11.45 12.51 -10.76
CA ALA A 313 11.66 11.93 -12.08
C ALA A 313 10.73 10.73 -12.28
N ASP A 314 10.28 10.49 -13.52
CA ASP A 314 9.58 9.25 -13.85
C ASP A 314 10.56 8.07 -13.73
N ILE A 315 10.20 7.06 -12.93
CA ILE A 315 11.02 5.87 -12.72
C ILE A 315 10.32 4.67 -13.36
N PRO A 316 10.91 4.07 -14.42
CA PRO A 316 10.33 2.89 -15.07
C PRO A 316 10.03 1.76 -14.08
N GLY A 317 8.82 1.21 -14.17
CA GLY A 317 8.35 0.15 -13.28
C GLY A 317 7.90 0.62 -11.89
N LEU A 318 8.07 1.90 -11.54
CA LEU A 318 7.71 2.42 -10.21
C LEU A 318 6.71 3.57 -10.27
N CYS A 319 7.06 4.68 -10.89
CA CYS A 319 6.18 5.86 -10.92
C CYS A 319 6.28 6.65 -12.22
N LYS A 320 5.16 7.27 -12.60
CA LYS A 320 5.07 8.14 -13.75
C LYS A 320 3.98 9.19 -13.61
N VAL A 321 4.26 10.40 -14.05
CA VAL A 321 3.26 11.45 -14.23
C VAL A 321 2.71 11.40 -15.64
N ALA A 322 1.39 11.40 -15.79
CA ALA A 322 0.73 11.51 -17.09
C ALA A 322 -0.25 12.69 -17.10
N ASP A 323 -0.32 13.39 -18.24
CA ASP A 323 -1.31 14.44 -18.45
C ASP A 323 -2.69 13.85 -18.81
N ARG A 324 -3.75 14.63 -18.60
CA ARG A 324 -5.13 14.22 -18.88
C ARG A 324 -5.36 13.86 -20.33
N LYS A 325 -4.66 14.48 -21.26
CA LYS A 325 -4.78 14.19 -22.69
C LYS A 325 -4.30 12.77 -22.97
N THR A 326 -3.11 12.41 -22.52
CA THR A 326 -2.58 11.04 -22.61
C THR A 326 -3.53 10.04 -21.98
N ILE A 327 -4.06 10.33 -20.77
CA ILE A 327 -4.97 9.43 -20.06
C ILE A 327 -6.27 9.22 -20.86
N LEU A 328 -6.87 10.30 -21.38
CA LEU A 328 -8.18 10.24 -22.05
C LEU A 328 -8.09 9.72 -23.49
N GLU A 329 -7.11 10.19 -24.27
CA GLU A 329 -7.04 9.95 -25.70
C GLU A 329 -6.19 8.71 -26.03
N GLU A 330 -5.04 8.50 -25.38
CA GLU A 330 -4.12 7.42 -25.72
C GLU A 330 -4.37 6.15 -24.89
N LYS A 331 -4.77 6.31 -23.61
CA LYS A 331 -4.97 5.21 -22.67
C LYS A 331 -6.45 4.89 -22.43
N GLY A 332 -7.37 5.50 -23.20
CA GLY A 332 -8.80 5.21 -23.12
C GLY A 332 -9.42 5.43 -21.74
N ALA A 333 -8.90 6.43 -21.01
CA ALA A 333 -9.27 6.77 -19.65
C ALA A 333 -8.96 5.67 -18.61
N SER A 334 -8.04 4.75 -18.88
CA SER A 334 -7.54 3.81 -17.87
C SER A 334 -6.79 4.57 -16.78
N LEU A 335 -7.00 4.17 -15.53
CA LEU A 335 -6.25 4.67 -14.35
C LEU A 335 -5.38 3.56 -13.74
N THR A 336 -5.04 2.53 -14.52
CA THR A 336 -4.20 1.42 -14.08
C THR A 336 -2.72 1.84 -14.10
N PRO A 337 -2.03 1.99 -12.94
CA PRO A 337 -0.65 2.47 -12.89
C PRO A 337 0.31 1.72 -13.81
N GLY A 338 0.23 0.38 -13.87
CA GLY A 338 1.07 -0.43 -14.74
C GLY A 338 0.98 -0.12 -16.23
N ALA A 339 -0.09 0.56 -16.70
CA ALA A 339 -0.21 1.01 -18.08
C ALA A 339 0.66 2.25 -18.40
N TYR A 340 1.18 2.92 -17.37
CA TYR A 340 1.95 4.17 -17.48
C TYR A 340 3.42 3.99 -17.12
N VAL A 341 3.71 3.29 -16.02
CA VAL A 341 5.07 3.21 -15.47
C VAL A 341 6.02 2.36 -16.31
N GLY A 342 5.50 1.53 -17.21
CA GLY A 342 6.32 0.61 -18.02
C GLY A 342 6.88 -0.55 -17.20
N VAL A 343 7.96 -1.12 -17.68
CA VAL A 343 8.68 -2.23 -17.04
C VAL A 343 10.01 -1.70 -16.53
N ALA A 344 10.37 -2.04 -15.30
CA ALA A 344 11.71 -1.77 -14.79
C ALA A 344 12.74 -2.43 -15.71
N PRO A 345 13.88 -1.77 -16.00
CA PRO A 345 14.99 -2.43 -16.66
C PRO A 345 15.37 -3.68 -15.87
N GLU A 346 15.50 -4.82 -16.53
CA GLU A 346 16.10 -5.99 -15.89
C GLU A 346 17.56 -5.63 -15.56
N GLU A 347 17.93 -5.75 -14.31
CA GLU A 347 19.34 -5.70 -13.93
C GLU A 347 19.98 -6.94 -14.58
N ASP A 348 20.95 -6.69 -15.46
CA ASP A 348 21.76 -7.76 -15.98
C ASP A 348 22.62 -8.28 -14.81
N ASP A 349 22.18 -9.36 -14.20
CA ASP A 349 22.90 -10.02 -13.11
C ASP A 349 24.22 -10.66 -13.57
N GLY A 350 24.57 -10.50 -14.85
CA GLY A 350 25.79 -11.04 -15.46
C GLY A 350 25.82 -12.57 -15.51
N VAL A 351 24.72 -13.21 -15.16
CA VAL A 351 24.61 -14.67 -15.15
C VAL A 351 24.15 -15.14 -16.53
N ASP A 352 24.98 -15.90 -17.22
CA ASP A 352 24.57 -16.56 -18.46
C ASP A 352 23.40 -17.51 -18.16
N PHE A 353 22.24 -17.22 -18.77
CA PHE A 353 21.02 -18.02 -18.58
C PHE A 353 21.26 -19.50 -18.83
N THR A 354 22.11 -19.83 -19.84
CA THR A 354 22.41 -21.22 -20.21
C THR A 354 23.26 -21.91 -19.14
N GLU A 355 24.21 -21.21 -18.56
CA GLU A 355 25.02 -21.73 -17.44
C GLU A 355 24.17 -21.91 -16.19
N ARG A 356 23.37 -20.93 -15.83
CA ARG A 356 22.47 -21.01 -14.68
C ARG A 356 21.45 -22.16 -14.81
N MET A 357 20.89 -22.35 -15.99
CA MET A 357 19.97 -23.46 -16.24
C MET A 357 20.66 -24.84 -16.12
N LYS A 358 21.95 -24.95 -16.51
CA LYS A 358 22.71 -26.16 -16.29
C LYS A 358 22.97 -26.45 -14.81
N GLU A 359 23.33 -25.41 -14.04
CA GLU A 359 23.50 -25.52 -12.59
C GLU A 359 22.23 -26.01 -11.91
N ILE A 360 21.09 -25.33 -12.18
CA ILE A 360 19.78 -25.70 -11.64
C ILE A 360 19.40 -27.13 -12.03
N HIS A 361 19.67 -27.53 -13.26
CA HIS A 361 19.40 -28.90 -13.71
C HIS A 361 20.25 -29.93 -12.94
N GLN A 362 21.51 -29.61 -12.69
CA GLN A 362 22.42 -30.48 -11.93
C GLN A 362 21.99 -30.60 -10.48
N GLU A 363 21.61 -29.48 -9.85
CA GLU A 363 21.05 -29.44 -8.49
C GLU A 363 19.77 -30.27 -8.37
N LEU A 364 18.86 -30.16 -9.35
CA LEU A 364 17.64 -30.98 -9.41
C LEU A 364 17.95 -32.49 -9.49
N LEU A 365 18.98 -32.90 -10.26
CA LEU A 365 19.39 -34.31 -10.34
C LEU A 365 19.98 -34.80 -9.03
N GLU A 366 20.73 -33.95 -8.31
CA GLU A 366 21.29 -34.31 -7.00
C GLU A 366 20.18 -34.44 -5.96
N LEU A 367 19.24 -33.48 -5.90
CA LEU A 367 18.06 -33.54 -5.02
C LEU A 367 17.18 -34.77 -5.32
N GLN A 368 16.99 -35.10 -6.58
CA GLN A 368 16.25 -36.31 -6.98
C GLN A 368 16.94 -37.58 -6.47
N LYS A 369 18.27 -37.64 -6.53
CA LYS A 369 19.05 -38.78 -6.04
C LYS A 369 18.92 -38.90 -4.52
N GLU A 370 19.06 -37.78 -3.79
CA GLU A 370 18.90 -37.75 -2.34
C GLU A 370 17.49 -38.18 -1.91
N SER A 371 16.45 -37.67 -2.61
CA SER A 371 15.06 -38.07 -2.40
C SER A 371 14.86 -39.58 -2.56
N ASN A 372 15.46 -40.19 -3.58
CA ASN A 372 15.37 -41.65 -3.81
C ASN A 372 16.09 -42.43 -2.71
N GLU A 373 17.26 -41.98 -2.24
CA GLU A 373 17.99 -42.59 -1.14
C GLU A 373 17.21 -42.53 0.18
N LEU A 374 16.58 -41.38 0.47
CA LEU A 374 15.71 -41.20 1.63
C LEU A 374 14.48 -42.11 1.55
N MET A 375 13.86 -42.21 0.37
CA MET A 375 12.69 -43.08 0.17
C MET A 375 13.05 -44.55 0.39
N ASN A 376 14.20 -44.99 -0.11
CA ASN A 376 14.71 -46.37 0.11
C ASN A 376 14.96 -46.62 1.62
N THR A 377 15.50 -45.63 2.33
CA THR A 377 15.72 -45.72 3.77
C THR A 377 14.42 -45.82 4.53
N ILE A 378 13.40 -45.01 4.15
CA ILE A 378 12.06 -45.09 4.74
C ILE A 378 11.42 -46.44 4.52
N SER A 379 11.49 -46.98 3.25
CA SER A 379 10.94 -48.27 2.91
C SER A 379 11.58 -49.40 3.72
N LYS A 380 12.90 -49.35 3.86
CA LYS A 380 13.63 -50.32 4.69
C LYS A 380 13.23 -50.26 6.15
N ASN A 381 13.10 -49.06 6.71
CA ASN A 381 12.67 -48.89 8.10
C ASN A 381 11.21 -49.38 8.32
N MET A 382 10.32 -49.17 7.34
CA MET A 382 8.95 -49.70 7.38
C MET A 382 8.93 -51.24 7.35
N GLU A 383 9.73 -51.88 6.48
CA GLU A 383 9.88 -53.30 6.45
C GLU A 383 10.41 -53.88 7.79
N GLU A 384 11.40 -53.21 8.41
CA GLU A 384 11.94 -53.59 9.73
C GLU A 384 10.90 -53.44 10.85
N MET A 385 9.93 -52.52 10.71
CA MET A 385 8.80 -52.32 11.65
C MET A 385 7.64 -53.31 11.37
N GLY A 386 7.69 -54.09 10.30
CA GLY A 386 6.63 -55.04 9.93
C GLY A 386 5.38 -54.40 9.30
N LEU A 387 5.57 -53.25 8.65
CA LEU A 387 4.56 -52.49 7.90
C LEU A 387 4.70 -52.71 6.40
#